data_5fa52b781e4611a90be5b0ff91fd7185
#
_entry.id   5fa52b781e4611a90be5b0ff91fd7185
#
_cell.length_a   1.000
_cell.length_b   1.000
_cell.length_c   1.000
_cell.angle_alpha   90.00
_cell.angle_beta   90.00
_cell.angle_gamma   90.00
#
_symmetry.space_group_name_H-M   'P 1'
#
loop_
_entity.id
_entity.type
_entity.pdbx_description
1 polymer ?
#
loop_
_entity_poly.entity_id
_entity_poly.type
_entity_poly.pdbx_seq_one_letter_code
_entity_poly.pdbx_strand_id
1 'polypeptide(L)'
;MNVKNRTIFENDNLHVLRGLDTDSIDLIYLDPPFNSNRTFEASVGTEAAGATFKDFWTLEDLDNTSHGELAERAPELYHAISAAEFSHGKSMKAYLIMMGIRMLEMFRILKPIGTLYLHCDDNASHYLKIMMDSIFGKDNFRNEIIWQRAITTKGNLKKGLARDSDIIFRYSKSDTYVWNVEAVTMPYDMANLDEKTKRQYYCVEPETGRRFSHTSITAQTHDPDSHLTYEVMGVIRTWRWAEARMRREIAAGRIVQTRPGNVPRYKRYLDEQKGKRLNNIWVDIPNLTARSKERIGYPTQKPLALLERIIRASSHKDDMVLDPFCGGATTCIAAERLKRQWIGIDLSPKSFELVKLRLEQKEIIKQLTHRTDSPKLDKQNPTYKHTLFGIQEGKCNGCQMLVPFRNMTIDYVVAKSKGGTDAPDNLQLLCSACSSMKGHRTQEQLIQMLKDEGNFQ
;
A
#
# COMPACT_ATOMS: atom_id res chain seq x y z
N MET A 1 4.80 14.23 -17.87
CA MET A 1 5.67 13.58 -16.87
C MET A 1 7.11 14.02 -17.09
N ASN A 2 7.78 14.45 -16.05
CA ASN A 2 9.14 14.99 -16.08
C ASN A 2 10.25 13.93 -15.93
N VAL A 3 9.89 12.64 -15.84
CA VAL A 3 10.83 11.52 -15.74
C VAL A 3 10.55 10.49 -16.84
N LYS A 4 11.62 9.97 -17.44
CA LYS A 4 11.53 8.96 -18.51
C LYS A 4 11.20 7.57 -17.95
N ASN A 5 10.60 6.75 -18.79
CA ASN A 5 10.45 5.31 -18.53
C ASN A 5 11.81 4.64 -18.29
N ARG A 6 11.84 3.58 -17.49
CA ARG A 6 13.07 2.80 -17.18
C ARG A 6 14.13 3.65 -16.48
N THR A 7 13.70 4.43 -15.47
CA THR A 7 14.61 5.23 -14.66
C THR A 7 14.76 4.61 -13.27
N ILE A 8 16.00 4.42 -12.83
CA ILE A 8 16.36 4.15 -11.43
C ILE A 8 17.00 5.40 -10.86
N PHE A 9 16.46 5.86 -9.73
CA PHE A 9 17.06 6.89 -8.92
C PHE A 9 17.81 6.24 -7.75
N GLU A 10 19.10 6.54 -7.66
CA GLU A 10 19.93 6.25 -6.49
C GLU A 10 19.93 7.50 -5.61
N ASN A 11 18.88 7.64 -4.78
CA ASN A 11 18.69 8.82 -3.95
C ASN A 11 17.65 8.54 -2.86
N ASP A 12 17.53 9.44 -1.87
CA ASP A 12 16.39 9.43 -0.95
C ASP A 12 15.07 9.63 -1.74
N ASN A 13 14.16 8.70 -1.54
CA ASN A 13 12.91 8.71 -2.26
C ASN A 13 12.04 9.94 -1.98
N LEU A 14 12.13 10.57 -0.80
CA LEU A 14 11.39 11.80 -0.51
C LEU A 14 11.82 12.93 -1.45
N HIS A 15 13.13 13.08 -1.71
CA HIS A 15 13.65 14.10 -2.63
C HIS A 15 13.16 13.86 -4.06
N VAL A 16 13.17 12.60 -4.50
CA VAL A 16 12.69 12.23 -5.84
C VAL A 16 11.17 12.42 -5.94
N LEU A 17 10.41 11.91 -4.96
CA LEU A 17 8.94 12.03 -4.92
C LEU A 17 8.48 13.48 -5.01
N ARG A 18 9.11 14.39 -4.24
CA ARG A 18 8.82 15.83 -4.29
C ARG A 18 9.00 16.43 -5.68
N GLY A 19 9.96 15.94 -6.44
CA GLY A 19 10.27 16.44 -7.78
C GLY A 19 9.48 15.78 -8.92
N LEU A 20 8.68 14.74 -8.66
CA LEU A 20 7.79 14.16 -9.66
C LEU A 20 6.53 15.02 -9.86
N ASP A 21 6.06 15.08 -11.10
CA ASP A 21 4.84 15.80 -11.45
C ASP A 21 3.62 15.25 -10.68
N THR A 22 2.71 16.13 -10.30
CA THR A 22 1.40 15.76 -9.74
C THR A 22 0.61 14.94 -10.76
N ASP A 23 -0.19 13.96 -10.28
CA ASP A 23 -1.07 13.12 -11.10
C ASP A 23 -0.37 12.43 -12.30
N SER A 24 0.86 11.96 -12.08
CA SER A 24 1.71 11.37 -13.12
C SER A 24 1.87 9.85 -13.07
N ILE A 25 1.57 9.22 -11.93
CA ILE A 25 1.76 7.79 -11.67
C ILE A 25 0.43 7.04 -11.67
N ASP A 26 0.35 5.93 -12.38
CA ASP A 26 -0.86 5.10 -12.46
C ASP A 26 -0.94 4.08 -11.31
N LEU A 27 0.20 3.48 -10.94
CA LEU A 27 0.30 2.47 -9.90
C LEU A 27 1.53 2.69 -9.04
N ILE A 28 1.35 2.70 -7.73
CA ILE A 28 2.45 2.66 -6.77
C ILE A 28 2.38 1.33 -6.02
N TYR A 29 3.48 0.59 -6.01
CA TYR A 29 3.71 -0.51 -5.08
C TYR A 29 4.90 -0.17 -4.23
N LEU A 30 4.78 -0.30 -2.92
CA LEU A 30 5.88 -0.08 -2.01
C LEU A 30 5.99 -1.20 -0.98
N ASP A 31 7.24 -1.59 -0.71
CA ASP A 31 7.65 -2.58 0.29
C ASP A 31 8.72 -1.91 1.18
N PRO A 32 8.31 -0.94 2.03
CA PRO A 32 9.23 -0.17 2.84
C PRO A 32 9.85 -1.04 3.94
N PRO A 33 10.92 -0.59 4.62
CA PRO A 33 11.35 -1.20 5.88
C PRO A 33 10.17 -1.32 6.86
N PHE A 34 10.10 -2.41 7.65
CA PHE A 34 8.94 -2.73 8.50
C PHE A 34 9.11 -2.28 9.96
N ASN A 35 10.20 -1.58 10.27
CA ASN A 35 10.57 -1.22 11.63
C ASN A 35 10.75 -2.46 12.54
N SER A 36 11.36 -3.51 12.01
CA SER A 36 11.54 -4.79 12.71
C SER A 36 12.71 -4.80 13.69
N ASN A 37 13.38 -3.69 13.87
CA ASN A 37 14.57 -3.49 14.72
C ASN A 37 15.75 -4.37 14.32
N ARG A 38 15.99 -4.51 13.01
CA ARG A 38 17.07 -5.31 12.43
C ARG A 38 17.84 -4.53 11.35
N THR A 39 19.05 -4.99 11.08
CA THR A 39 19.79 -4.65 9.86
C THR A 39 19.79 -5.87 8.96
N PHE A 40 19.48 -5.71 7.70
CA PHE A 40 19.49 -6.79 6.71
C PHE A 40 20.69 -6.64 5.79
N GLU A 41 21.37 -7.76 5.55
CA GLU A 41 22.52 -7.84 4.67
C GLU A 41 22.32 -8.96 3.65
N ALA A 42 22.74 -8.72 2.42
CA ALA A 42 22.72 -9.73 1.37
C ALA A 42 23.82 -10.78 1.62
N SER A 43 23.51 -12.04 1.31
CA SER A 43 24.46 -13.14 1.50
C SER A 43 25.68 -12.99 0.58
N VAL A 44 26.87 -13.21 1.13
CA VAL A 44 28.13 -13.24 0.36
C VAL A 44 28.04 -14.31 -0.74
N GLY A 45 28.55 -13.98 -1.93
CA GLY A 45 28.54 -14.89 -3.09
C GLY A 45 27.24 -14.88 -3.89
N THR A 46 26.28 -13.98 -3.59
CA THR A 46 25.08 -13.76 -4.40
C THR A 46 25.22 -12.52 -5.30
N GLU A 47 24.34 -12.37 -6.29
CA GLU A 47 24.30 -11.19 -7.16
C GLU A 47 24.08 -9.88 -6.37
N ALA A 48 23.35 -9.97 -5.25
CA ALA A 48 23.06 -8.86 -4.36
C ALA A 48 24.14 -8.61 -3.28
N ALA A 49 25.25 -9.35 -3.28
CA ALA A 49 26.28 -9.18 -2.27
C ALA A 49 26.71 -7.72 -2.09
N GLY A 50 26.79 -7.27 -0.85
CA GLY A 50 27.06 -5.87 -0.48
C GLY A 50 25.81 -4.98 -0.33
N ALA A 51 24.62 -5.46 -0.70
CA ALA A 51 23.40 -4.74 -0.37
C ALA A 51 23.10 -4.87 1.13
N THR A 52 22.86 -3.75 1.78
CA THR A 52 22.49 -3.67 3.21
C THR A 52 21.45 -2.58 3.40
N PHE A 53 20.53 -2.77 4.35
CA PHE A 53 19.61 -1.70 4.77
C PHE A 53 19.24 -1.85 6.24
N LYS A 54 19.01 -0.70 6.89
CA LYS A 54 18.57 -0.57 8.27
C LYS A 54 17.03 -0.63 8.32
N ASP A 55 16.49 -1.47 9.21
CA ASP A 55 15.05 -1.63 9.40
C ASP A 55 14.63 -1.21 10.82
N PHE A 56 15.10 -0.06 11.25
CA PHE A 56 14.69 0.63 12.46
C PHE A 56 14.93 2.14 12.32
N TRP A 57 14.18 2.94 13.07
CA TRP A 57 14.18 4.39 12.95
C TRP A 57 14.30 5.05 14.31
N THR A 58 15.07 6.13 14.37
CA THR A 58 15.16 7.04 15.52
C THR A 58 14.76 8.44 15.09
N LEU A 59 14.41 9.30 16.02
CA LEU A 59 14.09 10.69 15.69
C LEU A 59 15.28 11.45 15.10
N GLU A 60 16.51 11.02 15.40
CA GLU A 60 17.76 11.55 14.84
C GLU A 60 17.95 11.22 13.36
N ASP A 61 17.32 10.13 12.88
CA ASP A 61 17.34 9.76 11.46
C ASP A 61 16.41 10.64 10.61
N LEU A 62 15.56 11.48 11.25
CA LEU A 62 14.57 12.28 10.55
C LEU A 62 15.12 13.68 10.24
N ASP A 63 14.75 14.18 9.07
CA ASP A 63 14.83 15.61 8.83
C ASP A 63 13.78 16.36 9.65
N ASN A 64 14.25 17.24 10.54
CA ASN A 64 13.39 18.02 11.43
C ASN A 64 12.38 18.89 10.67
N THR A 65 12.76 19.36 9.49
CA THR A 65 11.87 20.16 8.62
C THR A 65 10.71 19.33 8.10
N SER A 66 10.99 18.12 7.63
CA SER A 66 9.95 17.17 7.18
C SER A 66 9.02 16.75 8.31
N HIS A 67 9.52 16.66 9.55
CA HIS A 67 8.69 16.41 10.73
C HIS A 67 7.65 17.52 10.93
N GLY A 68 8.08 18.79 10.92
CA GLY A 68 7.18 19.94 11.06
C GLY A 68 6.22 20.08 9.87
N GLU A 69 6.69 19.83 8.64
CA GLU A 69 5.87 19.84 7.43
C GLU A 69 4.73 18.82 7.50
N LEU A 70 5.00 17.61 7.99
CA LEU A 70 3.96 16.60 8.20
C LEU A 70 2.90 17.06 9.19
N ALA A 71 3.32 17.68 10.30
CA ALA A 71 2.41 18.19 11.34
C ALA A 71 1.54 19.34 10.84
N GLU A 72 2.02 20.15 9.89
CA GLU A 72 1.24 21.21 9.26
C GLU A 72 0.26 20.65 8.22
N ARG A 73 0.75 19.77 7.32
CA ARG A 73 -0.03 19.29 6.17
C ARG A 73 -1.07 18.23 6.54
N ALA A 74 -0.84 17.48 7.61
CA ALA A 74 -1.72 16.39 8.05
C ALA A 74 -1.83 16.35 9.59
N PRO A 75 -2.46 17.38 10.23
CA PRO A 75 -2.53 17.48 11.68
C PRO A 75 -3.28 16.30 12.32
N GLU A 76 -4.33 15.77 11.69
CA GLU A 76 -5.08 14.63 12.19
C GLU A 76 -4.20 13.36 12.22
N LEU A 77 -3.41 13.15 11.18
CA LEU A 77 -2.44 12.05 11.13
C LEU A 77 -1.37 12.25 12.21
N TYR A 78 -0.90 13.48 12.42
CA TYR A 78 0.11 13.76 13.44
C TYR A 78 -0.37 13.44 14.86
N HIS A 79 -1.65 13.62 15.16
CA HIS A 79 -2.24 13.16 16.43
C HIS A 79 -2.18 11.64 16.59
N ALA A 80 -2.50 10.88 15.51
CA ALA A 80 -2.39 9.42 15.55
C ALA A 80 -0.93 8.96 15.74
N ILE A 81 0.03 9.61 15.09
CA ILE A 81 1.46 9.36 15.26
C ILE A 81 1.92 9.64 16.69
N SER A 82 1.45 10.74 17.29
CA SER A 82 1.76 11.07 18.68
C SER A 82 1.18 10.03 19.66
N ALA A 83 -0.04 9.52 19.40
CA ALA A 83 -0.60 8.42 20.18
C ALA A 83 0.23 7.12 20.07
N ALA A 84 0.79 6.82 18.88
CA ALA A 84 1.66 5.68 18.68
C ALA A 84 2.96 5.79 19.50
N GLU A 85 3.49 6.98 19.75
CA GLU A 85 4.64 7.18 20.63
C GLU A 85 4.37 6.69 22.06
N PHE A 86 3.20 7.01 22.63
CA PHE A 86 2.84 6.58 23.97
C PHE A 86 2.69 5.07 24.12
N SER A 87 2.24 4.39 23.08
CA SER A 87 1.96 2.94 23.12
C SER A 87 3.14 2.08 22.63
N HIS A 88 3.96 2.57 21.68
CA HIS A 88 5.02 1.81 21.02
C HIS A 88 6.39 2.51 21.02
N GLY A 89 6.49 3.68 21.63
CA GLY A 89 7.75 4.42 21.81
C GLY A 89 8.20 5.24 20.59
N LYS A 90 9.33 5.94 20.79
CA LYS A 90 9.88 6.90 19.82
C LYS A 90 10.26 6.30 18.46
N SER A 91 10.67 5.03 18.43
CA SER A 91 11.01 4.34 17.16
C SER A 91 9.80 4.24 16.23
N MET A 92 8.63 3.88 16.77
CA MET A 92 7.39 3.83 15.99
C MET A 92 6.98 5.22 15.51
N LYS A 93 7.08 6.24 16.37
CA LYS A 93 6.84 7.63 15.97
C LYS A 93 7.74 8.06 14.83
N ALA A 94 9.04 7.82 14.94
CA ALA A 94 10.02 8.15 13.91
C ALA A 94 9.71 7.47 12.57
N TYR A 95 9.42 6.18 12.61
CA TYR A 95 9.01 5.40 11.44
C TYR A 95 7.75 5.97 10.78
N LEU A 96 6.72 6.28 11.56
CA LEU A 96 5.47 6.81 11.03
C LEU A 96 5.62 8.23 10.47
N ILE A 97 6.49 9.09 11.03
CA ILE A 97 6.82 10.39 10.45
C ILE A 97 7.52 10.20 9.09
N MET A 98 8.53 9.32 9.04
CA MET A 98 9.25 8.99 7.81
C MET A 98 8.29 8.52 6.71
N MET A 99 7.38 7.62 7.04
CA MET A 99 6.38 7.10 6.11
C MET A 99 5.33 8.14 5.74
N GLY A 100 4.85 8.93 6.71
CA GLY A 100 3.75 9.89 6.51
C GLY A 100 4.07 10.96 5.48
N ILE A 101 5.26 11.59 5.59
CA ILE A 101 5.65 12.64 4.63
C ILE A 101 5.82 12.08 3.20
N ARG A 102 6.35 10.86 3.08
CA ARG A 102 6.47 10.16 1.78
C ARG A 102 5.10 9.77 1.22
N MET A 103 4.19 9.35 2.08
CA MET A 103 2.85 8.96 1.69
C MET A 103 2.03 10.15 1.17
N LEU A 104 2.19 11.34 1.75
CA LEU A 104 1.59 12.59 1.23
C LEU A 104 2.07 12.90 -0.19
N GLU A 105 3.37 12.73 -0.47
CA GLU A 105 3.91 12.93 -1.80
C GLU A 105 3.43 11.84 -2.78
N MET A 106 3.37 10.58 -2.34
CA MET A 106 2.83 9.48 -3.16
C MET A 106 1.35 9.72 -3.51
N PHE A 107 0.55 10.24 -2.58
CA PHE A 107 -0.84 10.64 -2.87
C PHE A 107 -0.90 11.77 -3.89
N ARG A 108 -0.02 12.79 -3.79
CA ARG A 108 0.05 13.90 -4.74
C ARG A 108 0.34 13.44 -6.17
N ILE A 109 1.37 12.60 -6.34
CA ILE A 109 1.82 12.15 -7.67
C ILE A 109 0.95 11.05 -8.28
N LEU A 110 0.15 10.34 -7.48
CA LEU A 110 -0.77 9.33 -7.98
C LEU A 110 -1.89 9.98 -8.79
N LYS A 111 -2.21 9.44 -9.97
CA LYS A 111 -3.32 9.92 -10.80
C LYS A 111 -4.67 9.73 -10.10
N PRO A 112 -5.72 10.51 -10.44
CA PRO A 112 -7.06 10.34 -9.85
C PRO A 112 -7.61 8.91 -9.94
N ILE A 113 -7.33 8.19 -11.02
CA ILE A 113 -7.72 6.78 -11.23
C ILE A 113 -6.67 5.78 -10.73
N GLY A 114 -5.58 6.26 -10.14
CA GLY A 114 -4.44 5.45 -9.73
C GLY A 114 -4.71 4.65 -8.46
N THR A 115 -3.89 3.63 -8.27
CA THR A 115 -3.96 2.70 -7.12
C THR A 115 -2.60 2.60 -6.44
N LEU A 116 -2.62 2.51 -5.11
CA LEU A 116 -1.43 2.29 -4.29
C LEU A 116 -1.58 0.99 -3.51
N TYR A 117 -0.49 0.20 -3.47
CA TYR A 117 -0.34 -0.99 -2.65
C TYR A 117 0.80 -0.81 -1.67
N LEU A 118 0.49 -0.86 -0.37
CA LEU A 118 1.45 -0.81 0.71
C LEU A 118 1.62 -2.20 1.32
N HIS A 119 2.81 -2.77 1.17
CA HIS A 119 3.19 -4.03 1.79
C HIS A 119 3.77 -3.78 3.18
N CYS A 120 3.33 -4.52 4.18
CA CYS A 120 3.83 -4.44 5.55
C CYS A 120 3.63 -5.77 6.29
N ASP A 121 4.29 -5.88 7.44
CA ASP A 121 4.04 -6.96 8.40
C ASP A 121 3.06 -6.53 9.50
N ASP A 122 2.81 -7.41 10.46
CA ASP A 122 1.91 -7.16 11.60
C ASP A 122 2.47 -6.14 12.61
N ASN A 123 3.73 -5.73 12.51
CA ASN A 123 4.38 -4.85 13.47
C ASN A 123 3.85 -3.40 13.41
N ALA A 124 3.71 -2.87 12.20
CA ALA A 124 3.26 -1.49 11.97
C ALA A 124 1.92 -1.37 11.23
N SER A 125 1.33 -2.48 10.77
CA SER A 125 0.18 -2.49 9.86
C SER A 125 -1.00 -1.66 10.36
N HIS A 126 -1.36 -1.76 11.64
CA HIS A 126 -2.50 -1.02 12.18
C HIS A 126 -2.31 0.49 12.16
N TYR A 127 -1.10 0.98 12.46
CA TYR A 127 -0.78 2.40 12.37
C TYR A 127 -0.69 2.88 10.92
N LEU A 128 -0.12 2.06 10.04
CA LEU A 128 -0.09 2.33 8.60
C LEU A 128 -1.50 2.38 8.00
N LYS A 129 -2.43 1.53 8.49
CA LYS A 129 -3.85 1.59 8.10
C LYS A 129 -4.49 2.92 8.47
N ILE A 130 -4.29 3.38 9.72
CA ILE A 130 -4.78 4.69 10.18
C ILE A 130 -4.17 5.83 9.36
N MET A 131 -2.87 5.77 9.08
CA MET A 131 -2.17 6.73 8.21
C MET A 131 -2.80 6.79 6.82
N MET A 132 -3.02 5.63 6.20
CA MET A 132 -3.61 5.54 4.87
C MET A 132 -5.04 6.08 4.84
N ASP A 133 -5.84 5.77 5.86
CA ASP A 133 -7.19 6.33 6.00
C ASP A 133 -7.20 7.85 6.12
N SER A 134 -6.21 8.42 6.84
CA SER A 134 -6.08 9.87 7.01
C SER A 134 -5.67 10.58 5.71
N ILE A 135 -4.84 9.94 4.87
CA ILE A 135 -4.30 10.56 3.65
C ILE A 135 -5.18 10.29 2.43
N PHE A 136 -5.60 9.05 2.23
CA PHE A 136 -6.39 8.63 1.07
C PHE A 136 -7.90 8.77 1.29
N GLY A 137 -8.34 8.84 2.56
CA GLY A 137 -9.73 8.70 2.95
C GLY A 137 -10.14 7.24 3.15
N LYS A 138 -10.88 6.96 4.22
CA LYS A 138 -11.37 5.60 4.57
C LYS A 138 -12.21 4.97 3.45
N ASP A 139 -12.96 5.79 2.70
CA ASP A 139 -13.85 5.33 1.63
C ASP A 139 -13.08 4.90 0.36
N ASN A 140 -11.81 5.25 0.27
CA ASN A 140 -10.88 4.83 -0.79
C ASN A 140 -10.07 3.57 -0.44
N PHE A 141 -10.29 3.01 0.74
CA PHE A 141 -9.79 1.68 1.10
C PHE A 141 -10.48 0.61 0.25
N ARG A 142 -9.71 -0.21 -0.45
CA ARG A 142 -10.26 -1.23 -1.35
C ARG A 142 -10.15 -2.63 -0.77
N ASN A 143 -8.97 -3.00 -0.27
CA ASN A 143 -8.73 -4.32 0.30
C ASN A 143 -7.58 -4.30 1.30
N GLU A 144 -7.70 -5.16 2.31
CA GLU A 144 -6.59 -5.77 3.02
C GLU A 144 -6.35 -7.14 2.39
N ILE A 145 -5.16 -7.35 1.84
CA ILE A 145 -4.76 -8.62 1.25
C ILE A 145 -3.83 -9.29 2.25
N ILE A 146 -4.18 -10.52 2.64
CA ILE A 146 -3.33 -11.38 3.46
C ILE A 146 -2.58 -12.31 2.51
N TRP A 147 -1.27 -12.08 2.40
CA TRP A 147 -0.41 -12.94 1.58
C TRP A 147 0.28 -13.95 2.48
N GLN A 148 -0.08 -15.24 2.33
CA GLN A 148 0.61 -16.34 2.97
C GLN A 148 1.93 -16.62 2.24
N ARG A 149 3.03 -16.09 2.78
CA ARG A 149 4.36 -16.20 2.18
C ARG A 149 5.06 -17.52 2.49
N ALA A 150 4.69 -18.19 3.58
CA ALA A 150 5.30 -19.44 4.02
C ALA A 150 4.27 -20.36 4.67
N ILE A 151 4.63 -21.62 4.85
CA ILE A 151 3.96 -22.56 5.74
C ILE A 151 5.04 -23.09 6.66
N THR A 152 5.08 -22.57 7.88
CA THR A 152 6.10 -22.96 8.88
C THR A 152 5.71 -24.29 9.51
N THR A 153 6.49 -25.32 9.20
CA THR A 153 6.33 -26.66 9.81
C THR A 153 7.21 -26.83 11.06
N LYS A 154 8.18 -25.94 11.27
CA LYS A 154 9.12 -25.97 12.39
C LYS A 154 9.13 -24.59 13.05
N GLY A 155 8.66 -24.49 14.25
CA GLY A 155 8.69 -23.24 15.02
C GLY A 155 8.45 -23.53 16.51
N ASN A 156 8.77 -22.56 17.36
CA ASN A 156 8.50 -22.65 18.78
C ASN A 156 7.00 -22.33 19.03
N LEU A 157 6.13 -23.26 18.65
CA LEU A 157 4.67 -23.15 18.85
C LEU A 157 4.26 -23.07 20.35
N LYS A 158 5.21 -23.27 21.27
CA LYS A 158 4.95 -23.14 22.74
C LYS A 158 4.65 -21.69 23.15
N LYS A 159 5.03 -20.70 22.33
CA LYS A 159 4.86 -19.27 22.65
C LYS A 159 3.83 -18.55 21.75
N GLY A 160 3.27 -19.21 20.74
CA GLY A 160 2.30 -18.61 19.84
C GLY A 160 2.24 -19.25 18.46
N LEU A 161 1.42 -18.68 17.58
CA LEU A 161 1.29 -19.12 16.20
C LEU A 161 2.48 -18.61 15.36
N ALA A 162 2.81 -19.35 14.29
CA ALA A 162 3.81 -18.90 13.31
C ALA A 162 3.28 -17.67 12.54
N ARG A 163 4.21 -16.73 12.25
CA ARG A 163 3.90 -15.53 11.44
C ARG A 163 4.26 -15.81 9.99
N ASP A 164 3.35 -16.44 9.27
CA ASP A 164 3.55 -16.94 7.90
C ASP A 164 2.93 -16.04 6.83
N SER A 165 2.38 -14.89 7.22
CA SER A 165 1.73 -13.96 6.32
C SER A 165 2.26 -12.54 6.46
N ASP A 166 2.17 -11.79 5.36
CA ASP A 166 2.32 -10.34 5.32
C ASP A 166 0.99 -9.71 4.90
N ILE A 167 0.83 -8.42 5.16
CA ILE A 167 -0.36 -7.63 4.86
C ILE A 167 -0.04 -6.71 3.68
N ILE A 168 -0.97 -6.59 2.73
CA ILE A 168 -0.86 -5.62 1.64
C ILE A 168 -2.14 -4.80 1.62
N PHE A 169 -2.04 -3.52 1.99
CA PHE A 169 -3.15 -2.58 1.88
C PHE A 169 -3.27 -2.06 0.46
N ARG A 170 -4.49 -2.06 -0.06
CA ARG A 170 -4.81 -1.49 -1.36
C ARG A 170 -5.74 -0.29 -1.21
N TYR A 171 -5.28 0.86 -1.70
CA TYR A 171 -6.04 2.11 -1.78
C TYR A 171 -6.08 2.64 -3.20
N SER A 172 -7.16 3.28 -3.57
CA SER A 172 -7.24 4.12 -4.78
C SER A 172 -7.21 5.60 -4.40
N LYS A 173 -6.89 6.50 -5.34
CA LYS A 173 -6.92 7.94 -5.07
C LYS A 173 -8.36 8.48 -5.02
N SER A 174 -9.27 7.87 -5.79
CA SER A 174 -10.69 8.21 -5.82
C SER A 174 -11.56 6.95 -5.91
N ASP A 175 -12.87 7.12 -5.99
CA ASP A 175 -13.86 6.04 -6.20
C ASP A 175 -13.79 5.43 -7.61
N THR A 176 -13.27 6.19 -8.59
CA THR A 176 -13.02 5.72 -9.95
C THR A 176 -11.57 5.29 -10.08
N TYR A 177 -11.31 4.00 -10.33
CA TYR A 177 -9.97 3.44 -10.38
C TYR A 177 -9.86 2.27 -11.35
N VAL A 178 -8.65 1.99 -11.81
CA VAL A 178 -8.36 0.84 -12.67
C VAL A 178 -8.47 -0.46 -11.88
N TRP A 179 -9.35 -1.37 -12.36
CA TRP A 179 -9.49 -2.72 -11.81
C TRP A 179 -9.79 -3.76 -12.89
N ASN A 180 -8.81 -4.59 -13.19
CA ASN A 180 -8.89 -5.62 -14.22
C ASN A 180 -9.35 -6.96 -13.63
N VAL A 181 -10.65 -7.22 -13.65
CA VAL A 181 -11.26 -8.44 -13.08
C VAL A 181 -10.65 -9.72 -13.64
N GLU A 182 -10.28 -9.72 -14.91
CA GLU A 182 -9.69 -10.90 -15.57
C GLU A 182 -8.30 -11.25 -15.01
N ALA A 183 -7.52 -10.25 -14.64
CA ALA A 183 -6.19 -10.42 -14.04
C ALA A 183 -6.24 -11.07 -12.64
N VAL A 184 -7.38 -10.99 -11.96
CA VAL A 184 -7.64 -11.59 -10.65
C VAL A 184 -8.59 -12.78 -10.73
N THR A 185 -8.71 -13.36 -11.89
CA THR A 185 -9.46 -14.59 -12.14
C THR A 185 -8.48 -15.70 -12.53
N MET A 186 -8.43 -16.76 -11.74
CA MET A 186 -7.59 -17.94 -12.02
C MET A 186 -8.35 -18.88 -12.94
N PRO A 187 -7.87 -19.16 -14.17
CA PRO A 187 -8.48 -20.17 -15.02
C PRO A 187 -8.57 -21.52 -14.29
N TYR A 188 -9.61 -22.28 -14.56
CA TYR A 188 -9.69 -23.65 -14.08
C TYR A 188 -8.65 -24.52 -14.82
N ASP A 189 -7.84 -25.26 -14.08
CA ASP A 189 -7.06 -26.36 -14.65
C ASP A 189 -8.01 -27.53 -14.95
N MET A 190 -8.47 -27.63 -16.21
CA MET A 190 -9.45 -28.64 -16.61
C MET A 190 -8.89 -30.08 -16.53
N ALA A 191 -7.55 -30.24 -16.58
CA ALA A 191 -6.90 -31.53 -16.44
C ALA A 191 -6.81 -31.97 -14.96
N ASN A 192 -6.62 -31.01 -14.03
CA ASN A 192 -6.41 -31.31 -12.62
C ASN A 192 -7.36 -30.47 -11.74
N LEU A 193 -8.64 -30.69 -11.84
CA LEU A 193 -9.64 -29.98 -11.03
C LEU A 193 -9.52 -30.33 -9.55
N ASP A 194 -9.51 -29.31 -8.70
CA ASP A 194 -9.58 -29.49 -7.25
C ASP A 194 -10.95 -30.07 -6.80
N GLU A 195 -10.96 -30.75 -5.66
CA GLU A 195 -12.15 -31.44 -5.13
C GLU A 195 -13.31 -30.47 -4.84
N LYS A 196 -13.04 -29.22 -4.47
CA LYS A 196 -14.05 -28.19 -4.26
C LYS A 196 -14.76 -27.84 -5.56
N THR A 197 -14.00 -27.66 -6.65
CA THR A 197 -14.54 -27.41 -7.99
C THR A 197 -15.33 -28.61 -8.50
N LYS A 198 -14.83 -29.85 -8.31
CA LYS A 198 -15.56 -31.06 -8.68
C LYS A 198 -16.90 -31.17 -7.93
N ARG A 199 -16.92 -30.85 -6.62
CA ARG A 199 -18.17 -30.83 -5.83
C ARG A 199 -19.12 -29.72 -6.25
N GLN A 200 -18.62 -28.56 -6.68
CA GLN A 200 -19.44 -27.46 -7.16
C GLN A 200 -20.08 -27.77 -8.51
N TYR A 201 -19.32 -28.40 -9.43
CA TYR A 201 -19.74 -28.82 -10.77
C TYR A 201 -19.89 -30.34 -10.80
N TYR A 202 -20.80 -30.86 -9.99
CA TYR A 202 -20.94 -32.28 -9.69
C TYR A 202 -21.59 -33.11 -10.81
N CYS A 203 -22.34 -32.48 -11.73
CA CYS A 203 -22.95 -33.16 -12.85
C CYS A 203 -21.96 -33.26 -14.01
N VAL A 204 -22.00 -34.39 -14.70
CA VAL A 204 -21.29 -34.61 -15.98
C VAL A 204 -22.32 -34.96 -17.03
N GLU A 205 -22.28 -34.28 -18.15
CA GLU A 205 -23.17 -34.55 -19.28
C GLU A 205 -22.69 -35.81 -20.00
N PRO A 206 -23.52 -36.88 -20.15
CA PRO A 206 -23.04 -38.14 -20.66
C PRO A 206 -22.49 -38.09 -22.09
N GLU A 207 -23.10 -37.28 -22.94
CA GLU A 207 -22.78 -37.19 -24.38
C GLU A 207 -21.49 -36.42 -24.66
N THR A 208 -21.22 -35.37 -23.86
CA THR A 208 -20.11 -34.41 -24.09
C THR A 208 -19.00 -34.52 -23.07
N GLY A 209 -19.22 -35.17 -21.93
CA GLY A 209 -18.30 -35.22 -20.82
C GLY A 209 -18.16 -33.88 -20.07
N ARG A 210 -18.93 -32.86 -20.46
CA ARG A 210 -18.86 -31.52 -19.87
C ARG A 210 -19.40 -31.49 -18.43
N ARG A 211 -18.65 -30.87 -17.55
CA ARG A 211 -19.09 -30.66 -16.14
C ARG A 211 -19.98 -29.45 -16.02
N PHE A 212 -21.05 -29.55 -15.22
CA PHE A 212 -21.96 -28.45 -14.95
C PHE A 212 -22.52 -28.50 -13.51
N SER A 213 -23.09 -27.39 -13.08
CA SER A 213 -23.89 -27.32 -11.85
C SER A 213 -25.30 -26.85 -12.18
N HIS A 214 -26.26 -27.28 -11.34
CA HIS A 214 -27.63 -26.77 -11.41
C HIS A 214 -27.74 -25.45 -10.66
N THR A 215 -27.93 -24.34 -11.37
CA THR A 215 -28.05 -22.99 -10.77
C THR A 215 -29.51 -22.54 -10.73
N SER A 216 -29.96 -21.97 -9.62
CA SER A 216 -31.27 -21.35 -9.51
C SER A 216 -31.38 -20.15 -10.43
N ILE A 217 -32.51 -20.08 -11.14
CA ILE A 217 -32.89 -18.98 -12.04
C ILE A 217 -34.14 -18.24 -11.54
N THR A 218 -34.65 -18.57 -10.34
CA THR A 218 -35.75 -17.85 -9.71
C THR A 218 -35.25 -16.54 -9.06
N ALA A 219 -36.07 -15.53 -9.06
CA ALA A 219 -35.84 -14.31 -8.26
C ALA A 219 -35.86 -14.66 -6.74
N GLN A 220 -35.26 -13.82 -5.92
CA GLN A 220 -35.27 -13.98 -4.46
C GLN A 220 -36.67 -13.79 -3.88
N THR A 221 -37.42 -12.84 -4.42
CA THR A 221 -38.81 -12.57 -4.02
C THR A 221 -39.74 -12.96 -5.15
N HIS A 222 -40.85 -13.61 -4.81
CA HIS A 222 -41.91 -13.89 -5.77
C HIS A 222 -42.83 -12.67 -5.86
N ASP A 223 -42.99 -12.15 -7.06
CA ASP A 223 -43.87 -11.01 -7.39
C ASP A 223 -44.81 -11.46 -8.51
N PRO A 224 -46.09 -11.77 -8.21
CA PRO A 224 -47.05 -12.24 -9.20
C PRO A 224 -47.33 -11.24 -10.32
N ASP A 225 -47.21 -9.92 -10.05
CA ASP A 225 -47.52 -8.87 -11.01
C ASP A 225 -46.31 -8.46 -11.86
N SER A 226 -45.15 -9.06 -11.60
CA SER A 226 -43.92 -8.81 -12.37
C SER A 226 -44.03 -9.40 -13.79
N HIS A 227 -43.60 -8.63 -14.80
CA HIS A 227 -43.42 -9.11 -16.18
C HIS A 227 -42.42 -10.29 -16.28
N LEU A 228 -41.66 -10.56 -15.21
CA LEU A 228 -40.75 -11.72 -15.09
C LEU A 228 -41.44 -12.94 -14.45
N THR A 229 -42.73 -12.85 -14.11
CA THR A 229 -43.53 -13.97 -13.60
C THR A 229 -44.31 -14.60 -14.75
N TYR A 230 -43.87 -15.79 -15.13
CA TYR A 230 -44.44 -16.56 -16.24
C TYR A 230 -44.21 -18.05 -16.01
N GLU A 231 -44.88 -18.87 -16.84
CA GLU A 231 -44.76 -20.32 -16.76
C GLU A 231 -43.50 -20.83 -17.49
N VAL A 232 -42.75 -21.75 -16.84
CA VAL A 232 -41.64 -22.50 -17.44
C VAL A 232 -41.77 -23.96 -17.06
N MET A 233 -41.94 -24.83 -18.05
CA MET A 233 -42.04 -26.30 -17.88
C MET A 233 -43.08 -26.70 -16.80
N GLY A 234 -44.26 -26.08 -16.81
CA GLY A 234 -45.34 -26.32 -15.84
C GLY A 234 -45.19 -25.63 -14.48
N VAL A 235 -44.19 -24.74 -14.29
CA VAL A 235 -43.96 -24.04 -13.03
C VAL A 235 -44.04 -22.54 -13.23
N ILE A 236 -44.96 -21.91 -12.50
CA ILE A 236 -45.10 -20.44 -12.50
C ILE A 236 -44.27 -19.87 -11.34
N ARG A 237 -43.30 -18.96 -11.66
CA ARG A 237 -42.42 -18.26 -10.69
C ARG A 237 -41.99 -16.93 -11.25
N THR A 238 -41.51 -16.04 -10.41
CA THR A 238 -40.73 -14.87 -10.82
C THR A 238 -39.32 -15.32 -11.14
N TRP A 239 -38.91 -15.12 -12.38
CA TRP A 239 -37.60 -15.55 -12.89
C TRP A 239 -36.60 -14.39 -12.90
N ARG A 240 -35.32 -14.68 -12.93
CA ARG A 240 -34.25 -13.67 -13.08
C ARG A 240 -34.07 -13.18 -14.51
N TRP A 241 -34.69 -13.86 -15.47
CA TRP A 241 -34.53 -13.60 -16.89
C TRP A 241 -35.87 -13.32 -17.56
N ALA A 242 -35.81 -12.46 -18.60
CA ALA A 242 -36.97 -12.25 -19.47
C ALA A 242 -37.30 -13.51 -20.25
N GLU A 243 -38.55 -13.69 -20.62
CA GLU A 243 -39.07 -14.88 -21.25
C GLU A 243 -38.35 -15.25 -22.56
N ALA A 244 -37.98 -14.24 -23.38
CA ALA A 244 -37.23 -14.46 -24.62
C ALA A 244 -35.86 -15.15 -24.39
N ARG A 245 -35.15 -14.77 -23.32
CA ARG A 245 -33.91 -15.44 -22.92
C ARG A 245 -34.20 -16.87 -22.42
N MET A 246 -35.22 -17.04 -21.62
CA MET A 246 -35.60 -18.33 -21.06
C MET A 246 -35.92 -19.34 -22.18
N ARG A 247 -36.73 -18.94 -23.15
CA ARG A 247 -37.05 -19.78 -24.33
C ARG A 247 -35.80 -20.20 -25.12
N ARG A 248 -34.87 -19.29 -25.32
CA ARG A 248 -33.59 -19.58 -25.98
C ARG A 248 -32.76 -20.64 -25.24
N GLU A 249 -32.65 -20.47 -23.89
CA GLU A 249 -31.87 -21.40 -23.07
C GLU A 249 -32.58 -22.80 -22.95
N ILE A 250 -33.91 -22.84 -23.00
CA ILE A 250 -34.70 -24.10 -23.10
C ILE A 250 -34.39 -24.79 -24.43
N ALA A 251 -34.46 -24.07 -25.55
CA ALA A 251 -34.16 -24.60 -26.86
C ALA A 251 -32.72 -25.15 -26.98
N ALA A 252 -31.78 -24.52 -26.26
CA ALA A 252 -30.40 -24.96 -26.15
C ALA A 252 -30.17 -26.13 -25.16
N GLY A 253 -31.23 -26.72 -24.58
CA GLY A 253 -31.14 -27.81 -23.63
C GLY A 253 -30.46 -27.44 -22.27
N ARG A 254 -30.38 -26.14 -21.95
CA ARG A 254 -29.71 -25.62 -20.76
C ARG A 254 -30.62 -25.46 -19.56
N ILE A 255 -31.93 -25.43 -19.75
CA ILE A 255 -32.92 -25.42 -18.68
C ILE A 255 -33.46 -26.84 -18.51
N VAL A 256 -33.36 -27.35 -17.30
CA VAL A 256 -33.76 -28.72 -16.99
C VAL A 256 -34.53 -28.79 -15.68
N GLN A 257 -35.48 -29.72 -15.60
CA GLN A 257 -36.08 -30.14 -14.34
C GLN A 257 -35.40 -31.43 -13.86
N THR A 258 -34.97 -31.47 -12.59
CA THR A 258 -34.37 -32.70 -12.02
C THR A 258 -35.38 -33.81 -11.82
N ARG A 259 -36.67 -33.45 -11.70
CA ARG A 259 -37.86 -34.32 -11.73
C ARG A 259 -39.02 -33.53 -12.31
N PRO A 260 -39.98 -34.15 -13.00
CA PRO A 260 -41.20 -33.47 -13.48
C PRO A 260 -41.86 -32.68 -12.35
N GLY A 261 -42.26 -31.41 -12.60
CA GLY A 261 -42.88 -30.53 -11.64
C GLY A 261 -41.91 -29.78 -10.68
N ASN A 262 -40.66 -30.14 -10.66
CA ASN A 262 -39.66 -29.36 -9.90
C ASN A 262 -39.36 -28.02 -10.58
N VAL A 263 -38.92 -27.05 -9.75
CA VAL A 263 -38.49 -25.74 -10.26
C VAL A 263 -37.33 -25.93 -11.24
N PRO A 264 -37.48 -25.47 -12.51
CA PRO A 264 -36.40 -25.54 -13.51
C PRO A 264 -35.11 -24.89 -13.05
N ARG A 265 -33.99 -25.46 -13.46
CA ARG A 265 -32.65 -24.98 -13.12
C ARG A 265 -31.81 -24.86 -14.39
N TYR A 266 -30.85 -23.93 -14.34
CA TYR A 266 -29.92 -23.70 -15.44
C TYR A 266 -28.66 -24.58 -15.30
N LYS A 267 -28.26 -25.25 -16.38
CA LYS A 267 -26.97 -25.93 -16.48
C LYS A 267 -25.86 -24.90 -16.65
N ARG A 268 -25.12 -24.63 -15.59
CA ARG A 268 -23.94 -23.76 -15.65
C ARG A 268 -22.71 -24.60 -15.90
N TYR A 269 -22.19 -24.56 -17.11
CA TYR A 269 -21.03 -25.37 -17.52
C TYR A 269 -19.73 -24.75 -16.97
N LEU A 270 -18.79 -25.62 -16.53
CA LEU A 270 -17.51 -25.22 -15.96
C LEU A 270 -16.59 -24.60 -17.02
N ASP A 271 -16.54 -25.21 -18.21
CA ASP A 271 -15.71 -24.78 -19.35
C ASP A 271 -16.13 -23.43 -19.95
N GLU A 272 -17.32 -22.92 -19.61
CA GLU A 272 -17.81 -21.59 -19.99
C GLU A 272 -17.48 -20.55 -18.91
N GLN A 273 -16.94 -20.96 -17.78
CA GLN A 273 -16.59 -20.01 -16.72
C GLN A 273 -15.18 -19.47 -16.94
N LYS A 274 -15.02 -18.17 -16.80
CA LYS A 274 -13.72 -17.49 -16.94
C LYS A 274 -12.66 -17.98 -15.94
N GLY A 275 -13.09 -18.57 -14.83
CA GLY A 275 -12.22 -19.06 -13.78
C GLY A 275 -12.75 -18.78 -12.38
N LYS A 276 -11.93 -19.08 -11.39
CA LYS A 276 -12.18 -18.84 -9.97
C LYS A 276 -11.70 -17.44 -9.62
N ARG A 277 -12.59 -16.59 -9.10
CA ARG A 277 -12.18 -15.27 -8.61
C ARG A 277 -11.28 -15.42 -7.39
N LEU A 278 -10.19 -14.68 -7.36
CA LEU A 278 -9.36 -14.55 -6.19
C LEU A 278 -10.13 -13.80 -5.08
N ASN A 279 -9.90 -14.22 -3.86
CA ASN A 279 -10.28 -13.46 -2.67
C ASN A 279 -9.08 -12.64 -2.18
N ASN A 280 -9.21 -12.00 -1.03
CA ASN A 280 -8.14 -11.22 -0.41
C ASN A 280 -7.16 -12.06 0.44
N ILE A 281 -7.28 -13.39 0.45
CA ILE A 281 -6.33 -14.30 1.11
C ILE A 281 -5.57 -15.04 0.01
N TRP A 282 -4.29 -14.68 -0.17
CA TRP A 282 -3.44 -15.22 -1.23
C TRP A 282 -2.52 -16.29 -0.68
N VAL A 283 -2.84 -17.53 -0.98
CA VAL A 283 -2.10 -18.73 -0.52
C VAL A 283 -1.38 -19.46 -1.65
N ASP A 284 -1.56 -19.00 -2.89
CA ASP A 284 -1.12 -19.66 -4.11
C ASP A 284 0.22 -19.14 -4.65
N ILE A 285 0.78 -18.10 -4.05
CA ILE A 285 2.09 -17.55 -4.39
C ILE A 285 3.01 -17.73 -3.19
N PRO A 286 3.87 -18.77 -3.17
CA PRO A 286 4.83 -18.95 -2.07
C PRO A 286 5.95 -17.93 -2.15
N ASN A 287 6.62 -17.68 -1.02
CA ASN A 287 7.84 -16.91 -0.97
C ASN A 287 8.99 -17.63 -1.70
N LEU A 288 10.04 -16.88 -2.02
CA LEU A 288 11.25 -17.43 -2.64
C LEU A 288 12.02 -18.31 -1.68
N THR A 289 12.31 -19.52 -2.11
CA THR A 289 13.20 -20.45 -1.40
C THR A 289 14.65 -20.27 -1.88
N ALA A 290 15.59 -20.87 -1.16
CA ALA A 290 17.00 -20.90 -1.58
C ALA A 290 17.23 -21.49 -2.98
N ARG A 291 16.29 -22.34 -3.46
CA ARG A 291 16.35 -23.03 -4.77
C ARG A 291 15.59 -22.30 -5.87
N SER A 292 14.92 -21.19 -5.57
CA SER A 292 14.13 -20.43 -6.57
C SER A 292 15.06 -19.79 -7.61
N LYS A 293 14.83 -20.07 -8.89
CA LYS A 293 15.66 -19.57 -10.01
C LYS A 293 15.67 -18.04 -10.14
N GLU A 294 14.64 -17.37 -9.64
CA GLU A 294 14.54 -15.91 -9.68
C GLU A 294 15.20 -15.20 -8.48
N ARG A 295 15.76 -15.98 -7.55
CA ARG A 295 16.40 -15.44 -6.35
C ARG A 295 17.78 -14.89 -6.68
N ILE A 296 17.96 -13.57 -6.44
CA ILE A 296 19.24 -12.86 -6.65
C ILE A 296 20.03 -12.67 -5.34
N GLY A 297 19.49 -13.15 -4.21
CA GLY A 297 20.13 -13.01 -2.90
C GLY A 297 19.85 -11.68 -2.20
N TYR A 298 19.05 -10.79 -2.78
CA TYR A 298 18.61 -9.56 -2.11
C TYR A 298 17.75 -9.91 -0.89
N PRO A 299 18.05 -9.34 0.29
CA PRO A 299 17.20 -9.56 1.47
C PRO A 299 15.76 -9.16 1.18
N THR A 300 14.81 -9.92 1.69
CA THR A 300 13.37 -9.63 1.56
C THR A 300 12.83 -9.58 0.12
N GLN A 301 13.56 -10.08 -0.90
CA GLN A 301 13.09 -10.13 -2.29
C GLN A 301 11.71 -10.78 -2.38
N LYS A 302 10.75 -10.07 -2.98
CA LYS A 302 9.39 -10.58 -3.22
C LYS A 302 9.33 -11.42 -4.51
N PRO A 303 8.44 -12.43 -4.58
CA PRO A 303 8.22 -13.22 -5.79
C PRO A 303 7.70 -12.36 -6.96
N LEU A 304 8.22 -12.61 -8.15
CA LEU A 304 7.79 -11.90 -9.36
C LEU A 304 6.28 -12.07 -9.63
N ALA A 305 5.75 -13.26 -9.39
CA ALA A 305 4.32 -13.57 -9.56
C ALA A 305 3.41 -12.68 -8.70
N LEU A 306 3.86 -12.27 -7.50
CA LEU A 306 3.11 -11.37 -6.62
C LEU A 306 2.97 -10.00 -7.27
N LEU A 307 4.08 -9.44 -7.76
CA LEU A 307 4.11 -8.11 -8.38
C LEU A 307 3.38 -8.12 -9.72
N GLU A 308 3.54 -9.18 -10.52
CA GLU A 308 2.79 -9.33 -11.78
C GLU A 308 1.28 -9.34 -11.54
N ARG A 309 0.80 -10.02 -10.50
CA ARG A 309 -0.63 -10.03 -10.13
C ARG A 309 -1.12 -8.63 -9.78
N ILE A 310 -0.40 -7.92 -8.92
CA ILE A 310 -0.72 -6.55 -8.50
C ILE A 310 -0.77 -5.60 -9.70
N ILE A 311 0.27 -5.63 -10.55
CA ILE A 311 0.38 -4.75 -11.71
C ILE A 311 -0.72 -5.04 -12.73
N ARG A 312 -1.00 -6.30 -13.04
CA ARG A 312 -2.09 -6.68 -13.96
C ARG A 312 -3.46 -6.26 -13.43
N ALA A 313 -3.68 -6.37 -12.12
CA ALA A 313 -4.96 -6.04 -11.50
C ALA A 313 -5.30 -4.55 -11.57
N SER A 314 -4.30 -3.67 -11.48
CA SER A 314 -4.52 -2.23 -11.25
C SER A 314 -3.78 -1.31 -12.21
N SER A 315 -3.40 -1.81 -13.39
CA SER A 315 -2.83 -0.98 -14.45
C SER A 315 -3.12 -1.55 -15.84
N HIS A 316 -3.01 -0.70 -16.86
CA HIS A 316 -3.05 -1.08 -18.27
C HIS A 316 -1.64 -1.10 -18.86
N LYS A 317 -1.54 -1.61 -20.10
CA LYS A 317 -0.30 -1.50 -20.88
C LYS A 317 0.08 -0.02 -21.04
N ASP A 318 1.40 0.27 -20.97
CA ASP A 318 1.99 1.60 -21.06
C ASP A 318 1.71 2.54 -19.87
N ASP A 319 0.93 2.12 -18.85
CA ASP A 319 0.77 2.83 -17.59
C ASP A 319 2.09 2.91 -16.82
N MET A 320 2.26 3.97 -16.02
CA MET A 320 3.46 4.21 -15.22
C MET A 320 3.34 3.58 -13.82
N VAL A 321 4.26 2.68 -13.53
CA VAL A 321 4.42 2.00 -12.23
C VAL A 321 5.59 2.61 -11.48
N LEU A 322 5.41 2.96 -10.21
CA LEU A 322 6.45 3.45 -9.32
C LEU A 322 6.67 2.47 -8.17
N ASP A 323 7.95 2.17 -7.91
CA ASP A 323 8.40 1.51 -6.68
C ASP A 323 9.40 2.44 -5.95
N PRO A 324 8.97 3.14 -4.88
CA PRO A 324 9.83 4.08 -4.17
C PRO A 324 10.78 3.41 -3.15
N PHE A 325 10.77 2.08 -3.03
CA PHE A 325 11.66 1.27 -2.20
C PHE A 325 12.07 0.02 -2.99
N CYS A 326 12.64 0.23 -4.19
CA CYS A 326 12.68 -0.82 -5.19
C CYS A 326 13.67 -1.97 -4.89
N GLY A 327 14.64 -1.81 -4.00
CA GLY A 327 15.55 -2.85 -3.56
C GLY A 327 16.12 -3.69 -4.71
N GLY A 328 15.81 -4.98 -4.73
CA GLY A 328 16.15 -5.88 -5.85
C GLY A 328 15.32 -5.66 -7.12
N ALA A 329 14.52 -4.60 -7.18
CA ALA A 329 13.72 -4.11 -8.30
C ALA A 329 12.75 -5.13 -8.93
N THR A 330 12.18 -6.00 -8.15
CA THR A 330 11.23 -7.00 -8.64
C THR A 330 10.00 -6.36 -9.29
N THR A 331 9.51 -5.24 -8.73
CA THR A 331 8.40 -4.47 -9.30
C THR A 331 8.73 -3.93 -10.70
N CYS A 332 9.94 -3.35 -10.88
CA CYS A 332 10.39 -2.83 -12.16
C CYS A 332 10.47 -3.94 -13.23
N ILE A 333 11.00 -5.11 -12.87
CA ILE A 333 11.06 -6.28 -13.75
C ILE A 333 9.66 -6.80 -14.10
N ALA A 334 8.74 -6.82 -13.13
CA ALA A 334 7.35 -7.22 -13.37
C ALA A 334 6.65 -6.24 -14.33
N ALA A 335 6.83 -4.94 -14.12
CA ALA A 335 6.28 -3.88 -14.97
C ALA A 335 6.81 -4.00 -16.42
N GLU A 336 8.13 -4.17 -16.58
CA GLU A 336 8.76 -4.38 -17.91
C GLU A 336 8.17 -5.59 -18.64
N ARG A 337 8.07 -6.75 -17.97
CA ARG A 337 7.51 -7.97 -18.56
C ARG A 337 6.06 -7.80 -19.02
N LEU A 338 5.33 -6.98 -18.31
CA LEU A 338 3.92 -6.70 -18.59
C LEU A 338 3.72 -5.51 -19.55
N LYS A 339 4.80 -4.94 -20.10
CA LYS A 339 4.78 -3.77 -20.99
C LYS A 339 4.17 -2.54 -20.32
N ARG A 340 4.49 -2.31 -19.04
CA ARG A 340 4.24 -1.08 -18.31
C ARG A 340 5.50 -0.25 -18.30
N GLN A 341 5.35 1.07 -18.22
CA GLN A 341 6.44 1.98 -17.90
C GLN A 341 6.74 1.88 -16.41
N TRP A 342 7.97 2.19 -16.00
CA TRP A 342 8.33 2.09 -14.59
C TRP A 342 9.44 3.05 -14.18
N ILE A 343 9.39 3.41 -12.89
CA ILE A 343 10.40 4.16 -12.15
C ILE A 343 10.68 3.38 -10.87
N GLY A 344 11.95 3.20 -10.53
CA GLY A 344 12.40 2.67 -9.25
C GLY A 344 13.23 3.69 -8.50
N ILE A 345 13.14 3.72 -7.17
CA ILE A 345 13.95 4.58 -6.31
C ILE A 345 14.53 3.72 -5.19
N ASP A 346 15.81 3.87 -4.92
CA ASP A 346 16.49 3.22 -3.80
C ASP A 346 17.71 4.02 -3.36
N LEU A 347 18.08 3.92 -2.09
CA LEU A 347 19.32 4.52 -1.57
C LEU A 347 20.56 3.72 -1.94
N SER A 348 20.39 2.42 -2.22
CA SER A 348 21.51 1.53 -2.49
C SER A 348 21.96 1.60 -3.95
N PRO A 349 23.24 1.89 -4.23
CA PRO A 349 23.79 1.82 -5.59
C PRO A 349 23.64 0.44 -6.20
N LYS A 350 23.54 -0.60 -5.35
CA LYS A 350 23.38 -1.98 -5.79
C LYS A 350 22.07 -2.23 -6.50
N SER A 351 21.02 -1.47 -6.20
CA SER A 351 19.72 -1.59 -6.86
C SER A 351 19.80 -1.34 -8.37
N PHE A 352 20.55 -0.34 -8.80
CA PHE A 352 20.77 -0.08 -10.24
C PHE A 352 21.49 -1.24 -10.93
N GLU A 353 22.56 -1.76 -10.31
CA GLU A 353 23.33 -2.89 -10.87
C GLU A 353 22.44 -4.13 -11.01
N LEU A 354 21.62 -4.43 -10.00
CA LEU A 354 20.71 -5.57 -10.01
C LEU A 354 19.63 -5.44 -11.09
N VAL A 355 19.06 -4.26 -11.26
CA VAL A 355 18.10 -3.99 -12.35
C VAL A 355 18.75 -4.23 -13.69
N LYS A 356 19.94 -3.63 -13.91
CA LYS A 356 20.70 -3.77 -15.14
C LYS A 356 20.96 -5.24 -15.45
N LEU A 357 21.52 -5.99 -14.52
CA LEU A 357 21.82 -7.42 -14.66
C LEU A 357 20.56 -8.23 -15.01
N ARG A 358 19.45 -8.03 -14.29
CA ARG A 358 18.18 -8.76 -14.51
C ARG A 358 17.52 -8.46 -15.84
N LEU A 359 17.72 -7.26 -16.38
CA LEU A 359 17.22 -6.88 -17.69
C LEU A 359 18.14 -7.40 -18.80
N GLU A 360 19.46 -7.32 -18.64
CA GLU A 360 20.45 -7.85 -19.60
C GLU A 360 20.32 -9.36 -19.81
N GLN A 361 20.16 -10.13 -18.76
CA GLN A 361 19.94 -11.57 -18.83
C GLN A 361 18.72 -11.98 -19.67
N LYS A 362 17.83 -11.04 -19.98
CA LYS A 362 16.56 -11.29 -20.73
C LYS A 362 16.51 -10.62 -22.09
N GLU A 363 17.62 -10.09 -22.58
CA GLU A 363 17.72 -9.36 -23.87
C GLU A 363 16.72 -8.19 -24.02
N ILE A 364 16.23 -7.63 -22.89
CA ILE A 364 15.12 -6.66 -22.88
C ILE A 364 15.62 -5.21 -23.01
N ILE A 365 16.93 -4.93 -22.86
CA ILE A 365 17.38 -3.55 -22.71
C ILE A 365 17.62 -2.84 -24.04
N LYS A 366 16.98 -1.69 -24.17
CA LYS A 366 17.44 -0.63 -25.10
C LYS A 366 17.81 0.69 -24.43
N GLN A 367 17.27 1.05 -23.27
CA GLN A 367 17.60 2.28 -22.54
C GLN A 367 17.22 2.19 -21.07
N LEU A 368 18.19 1.97 -20.20
CA LEU A 368 18.06 2.13 -18.75
C LEU A 368 18.68 3.47 -18.36
N THR A 369 17.98 4.28 -17.59
CA THR A 369 18.48 5.57 -17.09
C THR A 369 18.82 5.45 -15.62
N HIS A 370 20.06 5.78 -15.24
CA HIS A 370 20.51 5.93 -13.85
C HIS A 370 20.55 7.40 -13.49
N ARG A 371 20.00 7.78 -12.36
CA ARG A 371 19.99 9.15 -11.85
C ARG A 371 20.37 9.17 -10.37
N THR A 372 21.28 10.06 -10.02
CA THR A 372 21.70 10.35 -8.64
C THR A 372 21.19 11.70 -8.16
N ASP A 373 20.55 12.46 -9.06
CA ASP A 373 19.89 13.73 -8.77
C ASP A 373 18.40 13.54 -8.45
N SER A 374 17.77 14.60 -8.00
CA SER A 374 16.31 14.70 -7.89
C SER A 374 15.73 15.51 -9.04
N PRO A 375 14.53 15.22 -9.53
CA PRO A 375 13.81 16.11 -10.43
C PRO A 375 13.68 17.50 -9.77
N LYS A 376 13.73 18.58 -10.58
CA LYS A 376 13.65 19.93 -10.03
C LYS A 376 12.33 20.14 -9.29
N LEU A 377 12.43 20.58 -8.04
CA LEU A 377 11.31 20.98 -7.19
C LEU A 377 10.63 22.24 -7.73
N ASP A 378 9.32 22.19 -7.92
CA ASP A 378 8.49 23.37 -7.82
C ASP A 378 8.36 23.71 -6.31
N LYS A 379 8.63 24.98 -5.98
CA LYS A 379 8.89 25.48 -4.65
C LYS A 379 7.82 25.12 -3.62
N GLN A 380 8.11 24.22 -2.71
CA GLN A 380 7.61 24.25 -1.34
C GLN A 380 8.76 24.72 -0.47
N ASN A 381 8.65 25.88 0.16
CA ASN A 381 9.65 26.37 1.09
C ASN A 381 9.19 26.07 2.52
N PRO A 382 9.68 24.99 3.16
CA PRO A 382 9.51 24.85 4.59
C PRO A 382 10.13 26.05 5.29
N THR A 383 9.42 26.60 6.25
CA THR A 383 9.89 27.74 7.06
C THR A 383 10.74 27.22 8.22
N TYR A 384 11.52 28.09 8.84
CA TYR A 384 12.29 27.75 10.04
C TYR A 384 11.42 27.24 11.20
N LYS A 385 10.14 27.60 11.23
CA LYS A 385 9.13 27.07 12.16
C LYS A 385 9.01 25.53 12.08
N HIS A 386 9.08 24.96 10.87
CA HIS A 386 9.04 23.51 10.69
C HIS A 386 10.24 22.82 11.31
N THR A 387 11.43 23.38 11.11
CA THR A 387 12.68 22.88 11.69
C THR A 387 12.63 22.90 13.22
N LEU A 388 12.20 24.01 13.79
CA LEU A 388 12.04 24.14 15.26
C LEU A 388 11.00 23.14 15.81
N PHE A 389 9.92 22.91 15.08
CA PHE A 389 8.89 21.93 15.47
C PHE A 389 9.46 20.50 15.54
N GLY A 390 10.26 20.14 14.54
CA GLY A 390 10.96 18.86 14.55
C GLY A 390 11.96 18.73 15.70
N ILE A 391 12.81 19.72 15.88
CA ILE A 391 13.80 19.76 16.97
C ILE A 391 13.12 19.61 18.35
N GLN A 392 11.97 20.25 18.55
CA GLN A 392 11.21 20.20 19.79
C GLN A 392 10.25 19.02 19.89
N GLU A 393 10.29 18.09 18.94
CA GLU A 393 9.42 16.87 18.89
C GLU A 393 7.91 17.20 18.98
N GLY A 394 7.49 18.38 18.50
CA GLY A 394 6.12 18.87 18.58
C GLY A 394 5.71 19.42 19.94
N LYS A 395 6.65 19.63 20.87
CA LYS A 395 6.40 20.14 22.21
C LYS A 395 6.66 21.64 22.31
N CYS A 396 5.86 22.32 23.13
CA CYS A 396 6.12 23.68 23.53
C CYS A 396 7.38 23.75 24.43
N ASN A 397 8.36 24.59 24.09
CA ASN A 397 9.59 24.72 24.88
C ASN A 397 9.38 25.39 26.25
N GLY A 398 8.18 25.88 26.54
CA GLY A 398 7.77 26.33 27.88
C GLY A 398 7.18 25.20 28.72
N CYS A 399 5.94 24.82 28.48
CA CYS A 399 5.19 23.85 29.28
C CYS A 399 5.45 22.38 28.94
N GLN A 400 6.27 22.06 27.93
CA GLN A 400 6.59 20.70 27.44
C GLN A 400 5.39 19.90 26.93
N MET A 401 4.20 20.48 26.81
CA MET A 401 3.01 19.87 26.28
C MET A 401 3.12 19.69 24.75
N LEU A 402 2.58 18.59 24.22
CA LEU A 402 2.36 18.43 22.78
C LEU A 402 1.33 19.46 22.31
N VAL A 403 1.68 20.25 21.30
CA VAL A 403 0.83 21.33 20.79
C VAL A 403 0.76 21.25 19.27
N PRO A 404 -0.45 21.35 18.67
CA PRO A 404 -0.57 21.38 17.22
C PRO A 404 0.29 22.48 16.58
N PHE A 405 0.91 22.17 15.42
CA PHE A 405 1.81 23.07 14.71
C PHE A 405 1.24 24.50 14.54
N ARG A 406 -0.05 24.60 14.14
CA ARG A 406 -0.74 25.89 13.96
C ARG A 406 -0.82 26.76 15.21
N ASN A 407 -0.83 26.14 16.39
CA ASN A 407 -1.00 26.81 17.68
C ASN A 407 0.35 27.19 18.34
N MET A 408 1.45 26.98 17.65
CA MET A 408 2.77 27.36 18.07
C MET A 408 3.23 28.63 17.36
N THR A 409 3.96 29.48 18.07
CA THR A 409 4.59 30.70 17.56
C THR A 409 6.10 30.65 17.78
N ILE A 410 6.86 31.23 16.83
CA ILE A 410 8.29 31.43 17.02
C ILE A 410 8.46 32.53 18.09
N ASP A 411 9.27 32.26 19.07
CA ASP A 411 9.65 33.15 20.17
C ASP A 411 11.16 33.14 20.32
N TYR A 412 11.71 34.16 21.02
CA TYR A 412 13.15 34.29 21.30
C TYR A 412 13.47 33.70 22.67
N VAL A 413 14.50 32.86 22.79
CA VAL A 413 14.99 32.38 24.07
C VAL A 413 15.41 33.59 24.91
N VAL A 414 16.26 34.49 24.36
CA VAL A 414 16.60 35.80 24.88
C VAL A 414 15.89 36.87 24.07
N ALA A 415 15.02 37.65 24.69
CA ALA A 415 14.25 38.69 23.99
C ALA A 415 15.16 39.72 23.30
N LYS A 416 14.76 40.21 22.13
CA LYS A 416 15.51 41.26 21.38
C LYS A 416 15.79 42.51 22.23
N SER A 417 14.84 42.92 23.08
CA SER A 417 15.01 44.05 24.03
C SER A 417 16.09 43.79 25.07
N LYS A 418 16.58 42.56 25.21
CA LYS A 418 17.66 42.16 26.13
C LYS A 418 18.91 41.69 25.41
N GLY A 419 19.07 42.06 24.12
CA GLY A 419 20.25 41.75 23.32
C GLY A 419 20.17 40.41 22.56
N GLY A 420 19.00 39.76 22.55
CA GLY A 420 18.78 38.54 21.73
C GLY A 420 18.87 38.82 20.23
N THR A 421 19.37 37.85 19.47
CA THR A 421 19.57 37.90 18.00
C THR A 421 18.55 37.05 17.28
N ASP A 422 18.48 37.20 15.95
CA ASP A 422 17.70 36.31 15.04
C ASP A 422 18.43 34.99 14.75
N ALA A 423 19.51 34.69 15.46
CA ALA A 423 20.25 33.46 15.26
C ALA A 423 19.37 32.22 15.59
N PRO A 424 19.51 31.12 14.85
CA PRO A 424 18.71 29.91 15.02
C PRO A 424 18.67 29.34 16.44
N ASP A 425 19.78 29.42 17.15
CA ASP A 425 19.94 28.95 18.52
C ASP A 425 19.20 29.84 19.57
N ASN A 426 18.84 31.08 19.19
CA ASN A 426 18.02 31.98 20.00
C ASN A 426 16.52 31.91 19.68
N LEU A 427 16.09 30.99 18.77
CA LEU A 427 14.70 30.84 18.41
C LEU A 427 14.11 29.53 18.97
N GLN A 428 12.84 29.60 19.39
CA GLN A 428 12.08 28.48 19.93
C GLN A 428 10.62 28.55 19.53
N LEU A 429 9.89 27.45 19.70
CA LEU A 429 8.44 27.43 19.59
C LEU A 429 7.79 27.38 20.97
N LEU A 430 6.87 28.27 21.18
CA LEU A 430 5.99 28.30 22.34
C LEU A 430 4.53 28.20 21.90
N CYS A 431 3.70 27.60 22.74
CA CYS A 431 2.24 27.72 22.58
C CYS A 431 1.83 29.18 22.95
N SER A 432 0.64 29.58 22.50
CA SER A 432 0.14 30.94 22.71
C SER A 432 0.11 31.34 24.18
N ALA A 433 -0.25 30.42 25.09
CA ALA A 433 -0.25 30.70 26.55
C ALA A 433 1.16 30.96 27.07
N CYS A 434 2.13 30.09 26.76
CA CYS A 434 3.52 30.27 27.18
C CYS A 434 4.18 31.50 26.55
N SER A 435 3.89 31.79 25.27
CA SER A 435 4.41 33.01 24.61
C SER A 435 3.86 34.29 25.28
N SER A 436 2.56 34.33 25.59
CA SER A 436 1.96 35.45 26.32
C SER A 436 2.53 35.60 27.73
N MET A 437 2.69 34.49 28.46
CA MET A 437 3.27 34.48 29.81
C MET A 437 4.73 34.92 29.81
N LYS A 438 5.51 34.48 28.81
CA LYS A 438 6.93 34.84 28.68
C LYS A 438 7.11 36.35 28.43
N GLY A 439 6.44 36.91 27.41
CA GLY A 439 6.61 38.29 27.01
C GLY A 439 8.10 38.66 26.85
N HIS A 440 8.59 39.62 27.63
CA HIS A 440 10.00 40.04 27.62
C HIS A 440 10.88 39.34 28.69
N ARG A 441 10.37 38.30 29.34
CA ARG A 441 11.09 37.54 30.38
C ARG A 441 12.12 36.59 29.73
N THR A 442 13.06 36.09 30.58
CA THR A 442 13.98 35.06 30.19
C THR A 442 13.27 33.68 30.17
N GLN A 443 13.89 32.72 29.55
CA GLN A 443 13.35 31.34 29.52
C GLN A 443 13.28 30.72 30.92
N GLU A 444 14.27 30.99 31.78
CA GLU A 444 14.29 30.50 33.14
C GLU A 444 13.14 31.11 33.97
N GLN A 445 12.84 32.39 33.76
CA GLN A 445 11.70 33.05 34.42
C GLN A 445 10.36 32.44 33.99
N LEU A 446 10.20 32.14 32.71
CA LEU A 446 9.01 31.44 32.23
C LEU A 446 8.86 30.05 32.87
N ILE A 447 9.94 29.26 32.88
CA ILE A 447 9.94 27.93 33.49
C ILE A 447 9.61 27.99 34.98
N GLN A 448 10.16 28.98 35.69
CA GLN A 448 9.86 29.15 37.13
C GLN A 448 8.38 29.48 37.36
N MET A 449 7.80 30.37 36.57
CA MET A 449 6.38 30.72 36.66
C MET A 449 5.48 29.50 36.40
N LEU A 450 5.83 28.69 35.38
CA LEU A 450 5.08 27.47 35.06
C LEU A 450 5.16 26.42 36.17
N LYS A 451 6.29 26.32 36.87
CA LYS A 451 6.45 25.46 38.06
C LYS A 451 5.61 25.95 39.22
N ASP A 452 5.61 27.25 39.47
CA ASP A 452 4.85 27.89 40.57
C ASP A 452 3.34 27.73 40.36
N GLU A 453 2.87 27.71 39.11
CA GLU A 453 1.47 27.49 38.74
C GLU A 453 1.10 25.97 38.62
N GLY A 454 2.05 25.05 38.82
CA GLY A 454 1.81 23.62 38.65
C GLY A 454 1.60 23.17 37.18
N ASN A 455 1.95 24.01 36.21
CA ASN A 455 1.75 23.81 34.76
C ASN A 455 3.01 23.28 34.03
N PHE A 456 4.02 22.85 34.77
CA PHE A 456 5.25 22.27 34.23
C PHE A 456 5.24 20.75 34.43
N GLN A 457 5.34 19.99 33.35
CA GLN A 457 5.49 18.52 33.39
C GLN A 457 6.95 18.09 33.44
#